data_9e3dff9437d5293dbea2dee514691b19
#
_entry.id   9e3dff9437d5293dbea2dee514691b19
#
_cell.length_a   1.000
_cell.length_b   1.000
_cell.length_c   1.000
_cell.angle_alpha   90.00
_cell.angle_beta   90.00
_cell.angle_gamma   90.00
#
_symmetry.space_group_name_H-M   'P 1'
#
loop_
_entity.id
_entity.type
_entity.pdbx_description
1 polymer ?
#
loop_
_entity_poly.entity_id
_entity_poly.type
_entity_poly.pdbx_seq_one_letter_code
_entity_poly.pdbx_strand_id
1 'polypeptide(L)'
;MDRVCGLDVHKDSVFMCILTANGEKIEDVFGTLTPELDRLRDTLVSHGVGKVAMESTSIYWVPIWRILECDFDVKLVNPYFIRQLPGRKTDIKDAQWIATVLQKELIKGSYIPDSKIQELRQYSRRIFHLTRRKQQAESAIDLT
;
A
#
# COMPACT_ATOMS: atom_id res chain seq x y z
N MET A 1 8.08 -16.12 -9.15
CA MET A 1 9.07 -15.34 -8.72
C MET A 1 8.68 -13.88 -8.54
N ASP A 2 8.34 -13.20 -9.58
CA ASP A 2 8.13 -11.78 -9.44
C ASP A 2 6.65 -11.43 -9.38
N ARG A 3 6.06 -11.78 -8.25
CA ARG A 3 4.70 -11.36 -7.96
C ARG A 3 4.73 -9.97 -7.37
N VAL A 4 3.96 -9.09 -7.98
CA VAL A 4 3.86 -7.70 -7.56
C VAL A 4 2.41 -7.38 -7.21
N CYS A 5 2.22 -6.36 -6.39
CA CYS A 5 0.90 -5.96 -5.96
C CYS A 5 0.70 -4.47 -6.16
N GLY A 6 -0.47 -4.09 -6.66
CA GLY A 6 -0.94 -2.72 -6.68
C GLY A 6 -2.05 -2.55 -5.66
N LEU A 7 -1.99 -1.47 -4.91
CA LEU A 7 -3.00 -1.10 -3.93
C LEU A 7 -3.56 0.27 -4.27
N ASP A 8 -4.88 0.33 -4.41
CA ASP A 8 -5.62 1.57 -4.57
C ASP A 8 -6.31 1.86 -3.24
N VAL A 9 -5.78 2.82 -2.49
CA VAL A 9 -6.16 3.08 -1.12
C VAL A 9 -7.16 4.21 -1.05
N HIS A 10 -8.30 3.93 -0.44
CA HIS A 10 -9.36 4.90 -0.17
C HIS A 10 -9.58 5.00 1.35
N LYS A 11 -10.45 5.91 1.74
CA LYS A 11 -10.74 6.15 3.16
C LYS A 11 -11.17 4.87 3.90
N ASP A 12 -12.08 4.11 3.32
CA ASP A 12 -12.72 2.96 3.98
C ASP A 12 -12.40 1.63 3.32
N SER A 13 -11.61 1.62 2.25
CA SER A 13 -11.34 0.40 1.50
C SER A 13 -9.99 0.44 0.81
N VAL A 14 -9.43 -0.74 0.60
CA VAL A 14 -8.19 -0.95 -0.14
C VAL A 14 -8.46 -1.97 -1.23
N PHE A 15 -8.34 -1.57 -2.48
CA PHE A 15 -8.44 -2.46 -3.62
C PHE A 15 -7.07 -3.03 -3.92
N MET A 16 -6.97 -4.35 -3.99
CA MET A 16 -5.71 -5.07 -4.19
C MET A 16 -5.74 -5.80 -5.52
N CYS A 17 -4.63 -5.75 -6.25
CA CYS A 17 -4.41 -6.60 -7.40
C CYS A 17 -3.00 -7.17 -7.35
N ILE A 18 -2.87 -8.48 -7.29
CA ILE A 18 -1.60 -9.19 -7.39
C ILE A 18 -1.45 -9.66 -8.82
N LEU A 19 -0.31 -9.37 -9.45
CA LEU A 19 0.03 -9.87 -10.77
C LEU A 19 1.18 -10.86 -10.67
N THR A 20 1.03 -11.99 -11.36
CA THR A 20 2.08 -12.99 -11.49
C THR A 20 2.83 -12.77 -12.79
N ALA A 21 4.02 -13.40 -12.90
CA ALA A 21 4.81 -13.34 -14.13
C ALA A 21 4.07 -13.91 -15.34
N ASN A 22 3.12 -14.82 -15.10
CA ASN A 22 2.33 -15.46 -16.16
C ASN A 22 1.15 -14.61 -16.65
N GLY A 23 0.94 -13.43 -16.06
CA GLY A 23 -0.18 -12.57 -16.40
C GLY A 23 -1.46 -12.87 -15.65
N GLU A 24 -1.46 -13.81 -14.73
CA GLU A 24 -2.60 -14.08 -13.87
C GLU A 24 -2.75 -12.94 -12.86
N LYS A 25 -4.00 -12.66 -12.52
CA LYS A 25 -4.29 -11.62 -11.51
C LYS A 25 -5.16 -12.18 -10.39
N ILE A 26 -4.88 -11.70 -9.18
CA ILE A 26 -5.65 -12.02 -7.99
C ILE A 26 -6.11 -10.69 -7.41
N GLU A 27 -7.42 -10.50 -7.33
CA GLU A 27 -8.02 -9.26 -6.87
C GLU A 27 -8.83 -9.50 -5.61
N ASP A 28 -8.80 -8.53 -4.70
CA ASP A 28 -9.62 -8.56 -3.49
C ASP A 28 -9.79 -7.13 -2.98
N VAL A 29 -10.72 -6.96 -2.06
CA VAL A 29 -11.00 -5.68 -1.41
C VAL A 29 -10.94 -5.89 0.09
N PHE A 30 -10.26 -4.97 0.77
CA PHE A 30 -10.08 -5.02 2.22
C PHE A 30 -10.63 -3.74 2.85
N GLY A 31 -11.08 -3.85 4.09
CA GLY A 31 -11.36 -2.66 4.90
C GLY A 31 -10.07 -2.05 5.44
N THR A 32 -10.21 -0.99 6.21
CA THR A 32 -9.05 -0.25 6.75
C THR A 32 -8.87 -0.42 8.25
N LEU A 33 -9.69 -1.23 8.89
CA LEU A 33 -9.51 -1.57 10.30
C LEU A 33 -8.40 -2.62 10.45
N THR A 34 -7.78 -2.65 11.61
CA THR A 34 -6.61 -3.50 11.86
C THR A 34 -6.79 -4.97 11.45
N PRO A 35 -7.89 -5.66 11.79
CA PRO A 35 -8.06 -7.05 11.35
C PRO A 35 -8.04 -7.22 9.83
N GLU A 36 -8.59 -6.26 9.10
CA GLU A 36 -8.60 -6.30 7.64
C GLU A 36 -7.23 -6.01 7.05
N LEU A 37 -6.47 -5.10 7.65
CA LEU A 37 -5.11 -4.82 7.21
C LEU A 37 -4.18 -6.00 7.50
N ASP A 38 -4.39 -6.70 8.61
CA ASP A 38 -3.66 -7.93 8.90
C ASP A 38 -4.00 -9.02 7.87
N ARG A 39 -5.26 -9.12 7.47
CA ARG A 39 -5.69 -10.05 6.42
C ARG A 39 -5.05 -9.70 5.08
N LEU A 40 -4.94 -8.41 4.74
CA LEU A 40 -4.24 -7.95 3.56
C LEU A 40 -2.79 -8.42 3.56
N ARG A 41 -2.08 -8.17 4.67
CA ARG A 41 -0.69 -8.58 4.82
C ARG A 41 -0.54 -10.09 4.67
N ASP A 42 -1.38 -10.86 5.36
CA ASP A 42 -1.33 -12.32 5.30
C ASP A 42 -1.59 -12.84 3.88
N THR A 43 -2.51 -12.20 3.15
CA THR A 43 -2.79 -12.52 1.75
C THR A 43 -1.55 -12.31 0.89
N LEU A 44 -0.87 -11.16 1.05
CA LEU A 44 0.34 -10.85 0.29
C LEU A 44 1.48 -11.82 0.62
N VAL A 45 1.65 -12.17 1.88
CA VAL A 45 2.67 -13.14 2.30
C VAL A 45 2.38 -14.51 1.71
N SER A 46 1.13 -14.96 1.79
CA SER A 46 0.74 -16.30 1.30
C SER A 46 0.90 -16.43 -0.21
N HIS A 47 0.81 -15.34 -0.95
CA HIS A 47 0.99 -15.35 -2.40
C HIS A 47 2.43 -15.05 -2.85
N GLY A 48 3.36 -14.87 -1.91
CA GLY A 48 4.76 -14.67 -2.24
C GLY A 48 5.06 -13.35 -2.91
N VAL A 49 4.29 -12.31 -2.59
CA VAL A 49 4.50 -10.96 -3.14
C VAL A 49 5.78 -10.36 -2.55
N GLY A 50 6.61 -9.76 -3.40
CA GLY A 50 7.84 -9.10 -2.96
C GLY A 50 7.75 -7.59 -3.01
N LYS A 51 7.14 -7.04 -4.05
CA LYS A 51 7.03 -5.60 -4.26
C LYS A 51 5.58 -5.15 -4.26
N VAL A 52 5.32 -4.03 -3.61
CA VAL A 52 4.00 -3.43 -3.51
C VAL A 52 4.09 -1.97 -3.91
N ALA A 53 3.23 -1.54 -4.82
CA ALA A 53 3.07 -0.12 -5.12
C ALA A 53 1.68 0.30 -4.63
N MET A 54 1.60 1.46 -4.04
CA MET A 54 0.40 1.95 -3.39
C MET A 54 0.13 3.39 -3.82
N GLU A 55 -1.11 3.63 -4.24
CA GLU A 55 -1.61 4.97 -4.53
C GLU A 55 -2.66 5.33 -3.48
N SER A 56 -2.60 6.53 -2.96
CA SER A 56 -3.58 7.00 -1.97
C SER A 56 -3.82 8.49 -2.11
N THR A 57 -5.06 8.89 -1.90
CA THR A 57 -5.38 10.30 -1.68
C THR A 57 -5.23 10.59 -0.19
N SER A 58 -4.69 11.77 0.16
CA SER A 58 -4.51 12.17 1.54
C SER A 58 -3.61 11.19 2.32
N ILE A 59 -3.92 10.93 3.59
CA ILE A 59 -3.08 10.18 4.54
C ILE A 59 -3.53 8.74 4.75
N TYR A 60 -4.50 8.25 3.99
CA TYR A 60 -5.08 6.92 4.21
C TYR A 60 -4.08 5.77 3.97
N TRP A 61 -2.97 6.03 3.28
CA TRP A 61 -1.90 5.07 3.04
C TRP A 61 -1.08 4.75 4.30
N VAL A 62 -1.09 5.63 5.30
CA VAL A 62 -0.16 5.55 6.44
C VAL A 62 -0.28 4.25 7.25
N PRO A 63 -1.49 3.81 7.67
CA PRO A 63 -1.62 2.54 8.40
C PRO A 63 -1.17 1.33 7.59
N ILE A 64 -1.42 1.37 6.28
CA ILE A 64 -1.06 0.28 5.37
C ILE A 64 0.46 0.22 5.22
N TRP A 65 1.10 1.36 5.01
CA TRP A 65 2.55 1.45 4.96
C TRP A 65 3.20 0.81 6.19
N ARG A 66 2.71 1.15 7.38
CA ARG A 66 3.25 0.63 8.64
C ARG A 66 3.19 -0.89 8.71
N ILE A 67 2.10 -1.48 8.24
CA ILE A 67 1.91 -2.92 8.31
C ILE A 67 2.79 -3.63 7.28
N LEU A 68 2.99 -3.05 6.12
CA LEU A 68 3.68 -3.70 5.00
C LEU A 68 5.17 -3.38 4.93
N GLU A 69 5.62 -2.30 5.53
CA GLU A 69 7.00 -1.81 5.39
C GLU A 69 8.07 -2.84 5.75
N CYS A 70 7.80 -3.68 6.77
CA CYS A 70 8.79 -4.64 7.26
C CYS A 70 8.96 -5.86 6.38
N ASP A 71 7.91 -6.26 5.67
CA ASP A 71 7.88 -7.53 4.93
C ASP A 71 7.98 -7.36 3.41
N PHE A 72 7.79 -6.16 2.91
CA PHE A 72 7.70 -5.91 1.47
C PHE A 72 8.49 -4.68 1.08
N ASP A 73 8.93 -4.64 -0.18
CA ASP A 73 9.45 -3.43 -0.81
C ASP A 73 8.25 -2.59 -1.25
N VAL A 74 7.85 -1.62 -0.43
CA VAL A 74 6.65 -0.82 -0.62
C VAL A 74 7.02 0.53 -1.24
N LYS A 75 6.35 0.87 -2.33
CA LYS A 75 6.49 2.16 -3.02
C LYS A 75 5.20 2.94 -2.91
N LEU A 76 5.30 4.17 -2.47
CA LEU A 76 4.18 5.11 -2.53
C LEU A 76 4.30 5.90 -3.82
N VAL A 77 3.30 5.77 -4.69
CA VAL A 77 3.34 6.39 -6.01
C VAL A 77 2.42 7.60 -6.10
N ASN A 78 2.83 8.58 -6.90
CA ASN A 78 2.06 9.77 -7.11
C ASN A 78 0.93 9.49 -8.11
N PRO A 79 -0.35 9.70 -7.72
CA PRO A 79 -1.48 9.45 -8.62
C PRO A 79 -1.39 10.22 -9.93
N TYR A 80 -0.88 11.44 -9.88
CA TYR A 80 -0.74 12.29 -11.06
C TYR A 80 0.16 11.64 -12.10
N PHE A 81 1.32 11.14 -11.70
CA PHE A 81 2.24 10.48 -12.64
C PHE A 81 1.71 9.16 -13.15
N ILE A 82 1.11 8.37 -12.27
CA ILE A 82 0.55 7.06 -12.62
C ILE A 82 -0.50 7.20 -13.73
N ARG A 83 -1.35 8.21 -13.64
CA ARG A 83 -2.43 8.42 -14.62
C ARG A 83 -1.92 8.87 -15.98
N GLN A 84 -0.74 9.46 -16.03
CA GLN A 84 -0.15 9.97 -17.28
C GLN A 84 0.69 8.95 -18.01
N LEU A 85 0.99 7.81 -17.40
CA LEU A 85 1.81 6.80 -18.05
C LEU A 85 1.07 6.18 -19.24
N PRO A 86 1.77 5.95 -20.35
CA PRO A 86 1.14 5.40 -21.55
C PRO A 86 0.81 3.92 -21.39
N GLY A 87 -0.13 3.45 -22.19
CA GLY A 87 -0.46 2.03 -22.28
C GLY A 87 -1.62 1.58 -21.43
N ARG A 88 -2.23 2.46 -20.66
CA ARG A 88 -3.40 2.11 -19.88
C ARG A 88 -4.62 1.98 -20.77
N LYS A 89 -5.28 0.81 -20.69
CA LYS A 89 -6.58 0.62 -21.32
C LYS A 89 -7.66 1.21 -20.41
N THR A 90 -8.72 1.74 -21.01
CA THR A 90 -9.76 2.47 -20.28
C THR A 90 -10.55 1.63 -19.29
N ASP A 91 -10.60 0.31 -19.49
CA ASP A 91 -11.34 -0.62 -18.64
C ASP A 91 -10.50 -1.24 -17.51
N ILE A 92 -9.21 -0.87 -17.38
CA ILE A 92 -8.35 -1.40 -16.33
C ILE A 92 -8.60 -0.64 -15.03
N LYS A 93 -8.88 -1.39 -13.96
CA LYS A 93 -9.04 -0.83 -12.62
C LYS A 93 -7.71 -0.24 -12.11
N ASP A 94 -7.80 0.74 -11.22
CA ASP A 94 -6.61 1.44 -10.71
C ASP A 94 -5.61 0.50 -10.05
N ALA A 95 -6.05 -0.42 -9.20
CA ALA A 95 -5.15 -1.36 -8.54
C ALA A 95 -4.42 -2.24 -9.55
N GLN A 96 -5.11 -2.71 -10.58
CA GLN A 96 -4.49 -3.50 -11.63
C GLN A 96 -3.49 -2.67 -12.44
N TRP A 97 -3.83 -1.42 -12.72
CA TRP A 97 -2.92 -0.53 -13.44
C TRP A 97 -1.65 -0.27 -12.64
N ILE A 98 -1.78 -0.01 -11.34
CA ILE A 98 -0.63 0.19 -10.44
C ILE A 98 0.27 -1.05 -10.44
N ALA A 99 -0.31 -2.24 -10.32
CA ALA A 99 0.44 -3.50 -10.37
C ALA A 99 1.12 -3.70 -11.72
N THR A 100 0.44 -3.40 -12.81
CA THR A 100 0.98 -3.50 -14.18
C THR A 100 2.19 -2.60 -14.36
N VAL A 101 2.07 -1.35 -13.92
CA VAL A 101 3.15 -0.37 -14.02
C VAL A 101 4.35 -0.80 -13.19
N LEU A 102 4.12 -1.30 -11.99
CA LEU A 102 5.18 -1.82 -11.13
C LEU A 102 5.86 -3.04 -11.77
N GLN A 103 5.10 -3.97 -12.31
CA GLN A 103 5.62 -5.17 -12.96
C GLN A 103 6.54 -4.83 -14.13
N LYS A 104 6.18 -3.82 -14.90
CA LYS A 104 6.96 -3.37 -16.06
C LYS A 104 8.04 -2.35 -15.70
N GLU A 105 8.18 -2.02 -14.43
CA GLU A 105 9.11 -1.01 -13.94
C GLU A 105 8.95 0.37 -14.58
N LEU A 106 7.74 0.68 -15.06
CA LEU A 106 7.46 1.96 -15.71
C LEU A 106 7.42 3.14 -14.75
N ILE A 107 7.26 2.88 -13.45
CA ILE A 107 7.20 3.94 -12.43
C ILE A 107 8.59 4.32 -11.90
N LYS A 108 9.66 3.78 -12.46
CA LYS A 108 11.01 3.98 -11.97
C LYS A 108 11.38 5.46 -11.84
N GLY A 109 10.90 6.29 -12.74
CA GLY A 109 11.08 7.74 -12.69
C GLY A 109 9.94 8.48 -11.99
N SER A 110 8.91 7.77 -11.54
CA SER A 110 7.71 8.34 -10.93
C SER A 110 7.67 8.18 -9.42
N TYR A 111 8.68 7.55 -8.84
CA TYR A 111 8.77 7.40 -7.39
C TYR A 111 8.96 8.75 -6.72
N ILE A 112 8.45 8.84 -5.50
CA ILE A 112 8.70 9.99 -4.64
C ILE A 112 10.20 10.03 -4.33
N PRO A 113 10.89 11.19 -4.45
CA PRO A 113 12.32 11.29 -4.13
C PRO A 113 12.63 10.80 -2.72
N ASP A 114 13.85 10.31 -2.50
CA ASP A 114 14.28 9.74 -1.22
C ASP A 114 14.03 10.68 -0.04
N SER A 115 14.28 11.99 -0.21
CA SER A 115 14.00 12.98 0.83
C SER A 115 12.52 12.98 1.20
N LYS A 116 11.63 12.87 0.22
CA LYS A 116 10.19 12.82 0.46
C LYS A 116 9.78 11.52 1.14
N ILE A 117 10.39 10.41 0.78
CA ILE A 117 10.13 9.12 1.42
C ILE A 117 10.55 9.18 2.90
N GLN A 118 11.67 9.84 3.21
CA GLN A 118 12.10 10.03 4.60
C GLN A 118 11.07 10.83 5.40
N GLU A 119 10.54 11.92 4.83
CA GLU A 119 9.49 12.69 5.48
C GLU A 119 8.26 11.83 5.74
N LEU A 120 7.84 11.03 4.77
CA LEU A 120 6.68 10.16 4.89
C LEU A 120 6.90 9.09 5.96
N ARG A 121 8.09 8.51 6.04
CA ARG A 121 8.45 7.56 7.09
C ARG A 121 8.42 8.19 8.47
N GLN A 122 8.95 9.40 8.60
CA GLN A 122 8.91 10.14 9.86
C GLN A 122 7.47 10.44 10.27
N TYR A 123 6.64 10.85 9.34
CA TYR A 123 5.23 11.11 9.58
C TYR A 123 4.51 9.83 10.04
N SER A 124 4.74 8.72 9.38
CA SER A 124 4.18 7.43 9.73
C SER A 124 4.59 7.00 11.14
N ARG A 125 5.87 7.15 11.48
CA ARG A 125 6.38 6.84 12.81
C ARG A 125 5.75 7.72 13.88
N ARG A 126 5.56 9.01 13.60
CA ARG A 126 4.91 9.94 14.52
C ARG A 126 3.48 9.52 14.81
N ILE A 127 2.72 9.18 13.79
CA ILE A 127 1.34 8.70 13.95
C ILE A 127 1.31 7.41 14.77
N PHE A 128 2.23 6.49 14.50
CA PHE A 128 2.34 5.25 15.26
C PHE A 128 2.57 5.51 16.74
N HIS A 129 3.49 6.41 17.09
CA HIS A 129 3.78 6.74 18.49
C HIS A 129 2.59 7.40 19.16
N LEU A 130 1.89 8.31 18.50
CA LEU A 130 0.71 8.95 19.05
C LEU A 130 -0.41 7.95 19.30
N THR A 131 -0.67 7.05 18.38
CA THR A 131 -1.67 6.00 18.53
C THR A 131 -1.31 5.08 19.70
N ARG A 132 -0.05 4.70 19.83
CA ARG A 132 0.43 3.86 20.92
C ARG A 132 0.25 4.52 22.28
N ARG A 133 0.57 5.81 22.38
CA ARG A 133 0.36 6.58 23.61
C ARG A 133 -1.11 6.62 24.00
N LYS A 134 -2.00 6.82 23.03
CA LYS A 134 -3.44 6.82 23.27
C LYS A 134 -3.91 5.48 23.81
N GLN A 135 -3.47 4.38 23.22
CA GLN A 135 -3.83 3.04 23.66
C GLN A 135 -3.33 2.76 25.09
N GLN A 136 -2.13 3.20 25.42
CA GLN A 136 -1.59 3.04 26.77
C GLN A 136 -2.41 3.83 27.80
N ALA A 137 -2.81 5.05 27.47
CA ALA A 137 -3.64 5.87 28.35
C ALA A 137 -5.01 5.23 28.57
N GLU A 138 -5.66 4.73 27.51
CA GLU A 138 -6.94 4.04 27.62
C GLU A 138 -6.84 2.78 28.48
N SER A 139 -5.77 1.99 28.30
CA SER A 139 -5.54 0.80 29.11
C SER A 139 -5.35 1.13 30.59
N ALA A 140 -4.64 2.23 30.89
CA ALA A 140 -4.43 2.67 32.27
C ALA A 140 -5.75 3.09 32.93
N ILE A 141 -6.65 3.71 32.17
CA ILE A 141 -7.99 4.09 32.65
C ILE A 141 -8.82 2.84 32.94
N ASP A 142 -8.78 1.85 32.06
CA ASP A 142 -9.55 0.63 32.19
C ASP A 142 -9.12 -0.22 33.42
N LEU A 143 -7.87 -0.08 33.86
CA LEU A 143 -7.34 -0.80 35.03
C LEU A 143 -7.74 -0.17 36.36
N THR A 144 -8.24 1.02 36.34
CA THR A 144 -8.70 1.72 37.55
C THR A 144 -10.19 1.60 37.76
#